data_07ce2d8106cbb2037f279acec1dfa2bf
#
_entry.id   07ce2d8106cbb2037f279acec1dfa2bf
#
_cell.length_a   1.000
_cell.length_b   1.000
_cell.length_c   1.000
_cell.angle_alpha   90.00
_cell.angle_beta   90.00
_cell.angle_gamma   90.00
#
_symmetry.space_group_name_H-M   'P 1'
#
loop_
_entity.id
_entity.type
_entity.pdbx_description
1 polymer ?
#
loop_
_entity_poly.entity_id
_entity_poly.type
_entity_poly.pdbx_seq_one_letter_code
_entity_poly.pdbx_strand_id
1 'polypeptide(L)'
;MIEHHHPLTPTQLLSFMRAQPWAIEASVSPQGAPQAAVIYVAITDRWELLFDTVTQSRKHQNLVKNPRVAFVIGSEHERTVQYEGIAEVPTEAELPGVQAHYFERYCDGPTRLTWPGLVYWRVRPTWIRYSNFNVDPRIVQEWDAAAIATWK
;
A
#
# COMPACT_ATOMS: atom_id res chain seq x y z
N MET A 1 3.12 -19.86 13.05
CA MET A 1 2.30 -18.67 12.72
C MET A 1 1.66 -18.19 14.00
N ILE A 2 1.90 -16.95 14.43
CA ILE A 2 1.30 -16.42 15.66
C ILE A 2 -0.14 -16.01 15.29
N GLU A 3 -1.12 -16.78 15.73
CA GLU A 3 -2.53 -16.39 15.62
C GLU A 3 -2.79 -15.28 16.64
N HIS A 4 -2.98 -14.07 16.16
CA HIS A 4 -3.36 -12.95 17.00
C HIS A 4 -4.85 -13.01 17.29
N HIS A 5 -5.23 -13.55 18.46
CA HIS A 5 -6.59 -13.52 18.97
C HIS A 5 -6.94 -12.19 19.67
N HIS A 6 -6.09 -11.19 19.54
CA HIS A 6 -6.22 -9.87 20.15
C HIS A 6 -6.06 -8.76 19.12
N PRO A 7 -6.59 -7.55 19.39
CA PRO A 7 -6.30 -6.36 18.60
C PRO A 7 -4.81 -6.17 18.38
N LEU A 8 -4.43 -5.77 17.16
CA LEU A 8 -3.03 -5.54 16.80
C LEU A 8 -2.55 -4.18 17.34
N THR A 9 -1.32 -4.16 17.83
CA THR A 9 -0.57 -2.90 17.99
C THR A 9 -0.15 -2.38 16.61
N PRO A 10 0.17 -1.08 16.46
CA PRO A 10 0.68 -0.55 15.20
C PRO A 10 1.89 -1.34 14.65
N THR A 11 2.83 -1.72 15.50
CA THR A 11 4.00 -2.52 15.09
C THR A 11 3.60 -3.89 14.54
N GLN A 12 2.64 -4.55 15.18
CA GLN A 12 2.13 -5.85 14.72
C GLN A 12 1.37 -5.72 13.39
N LEU A 13 0.58 -4.64 13.23
CA LEU A 13 -0.13 -4.35 12.00
C LEU A 13 0.87 -4.09 10.85
N LEU A 14 1.92 -3.31 11.09
CA LEU A 14 2.96 -3.06 10.09
C LEU A 14 3.66 -4.37 9.67
N SER A 15 3.98 -5.23 10.63
CA SER A 15 4.56 -6.54 10.37
C SER A 15 3.62 -7.44 9.56
N PHE A 16 2.33 -7.43 9.88
CA PHE A 16 1.32 -8.17 9.12
C PHE A 16 1.26 -7.70 7.67
N MET A 17 1.19 -6.38 7.44
CA MET A 17 1.13 -5.82 6.09
C MET A 17 2.39 -6.14 5.28
N ARG A 18 3.58 -6.04 5.89
CA ARG A 18 4.87 -6.34 5.24
C ARG A 18 5.05 -7.82 4.90
N ALA A 19 4.38 -8.69 5.63
CA ALA A 19 4.43 -10.14 5.36
C ALA A 19 3.60 -10.55 4.14
N GLN A 20 2.70 -9.68 3.64
CA GLN A 20 1.87 -10.02 2.50
C GLN A 20 2.67 -9.95 1.19
N PRO A 21 2.49 -10.93 0.28
CA PRO A 21 3.29 -11.01 -0.95
C PRO A 21 2.92 -9.93 -1.97
N TRP A 22 1.67 -9.46 -1.96
CA TRP A 22 1.11 -8.49 -2.91
C TRP A 22 -0.10 -7.78 -2.30
N ALA A 23 -0.58 -6.77 -2.98
CA ALA A 23 -1.79 -6.02 -2.65
C ALA A 23 -2.71 -5.90 -3.88
N ILE A 24 -3.97 -5.58 -3.65
CA ILE A 24 -4.88 -5.12 -4.71
C ILE A 24 -4.98 -3.61 -4.61
N GLU A 25 -4.57 -2.91 -5.67
CA GLU A 25 -4.74 -1.47 -5.82
C GLU A 25 -6.06 -1.18 -6.51
N ALA A 26 -6.79 -0.19 -6.04
CA ALA A 26 -8.01 0.32 -6.65
C ALA A 26 -7.91 1.83 -6.87
N SER A 27 -8.13 2.24 -8.12
CA SER A 27 -8.14 3.63 -8.55
C SER A 27 -9.35 3.92 -9.44
N VAL A 28 -9.61 5.18 -9.73
CA VAL A 28 -10.78 5.61 -10.48
C VAL A 28 -10.36 6.20 -11.82
N SER A 29 -10.97 5.70 -12.91
CA SER A 29 -10.73 6.24 -14.25
C SER A 29 -11.22 7.70 -14.37
N PRO A 30 -10.74 8.47 -15.37
CA PRO A 30 -11.23 9.81 -15.63
C PRO A 30 -12.76 9.89 -15.85
N GLN A 31 -13.40 8.78 -16.22
CA GLN A 31 -14.85 8.68 -16.40
C GLN A 31 -15.59 8.21 -15.13
N GLY A 32 -14.89 8.05 -14.01
CA GLY A 32 -15.46 7.62 -12.74
C GLY A 32 -15.62 6.10 -12.57
N ALA A 33 -15.10 5.28 -13.48
CA ALA A 33 -15.15 3.83 -13.35
C ALA A 33 -14.10 3.32 -12.35
N PRO A 34 -14.48 2.52 -11.34
CA PRO A 34 -13.53 1.89 -10.44
C PRO A 34 -12.73 0.81 -11.20
N GLN A 35 -11.43 0.76 -10.94
CA GLN A 35 -10.51 -0.18 -11.56
C GLN A 35 -9.57 -0.76 -10.51
N ALA A 36 -9.28 -2.05 -10.58
CA ALA A 36 -8.42 -2.72 -9.65
C ALA A 36 -7.36 -3.58 -10.35
N ALA A 37 -6.20 -3.72 -9.70
CA ALA A 37 -5.10 -4.55 -10.18
C ALA A 37 -4.28 -5.10 -9.01
N VAL A 38 -3.74 -6.30 -9.19
CA VAL A 38 -2.73 -6.83 -8.28
C VAL A 38 -1.43 -6.08 -8.51
N ILE A 39 -0.78 -5.65 -7.43
CA ILE A 39 0.52 -5.00 -7.46
C ILE A 39 1.40 -5.45 -6.30
N TYR A 40 2.70 -5.21 -6.43
CA TYR A 40 3.67 -5.37 -5.36
C TYR A 40 3.92 -4.04 -4.68
N VAL A 41 3.90 -4.01 -3.35
CA VAL A 41 4.09 -2.79 -2.56
C VAL A 41 5.16 -3.00 -1.50
N ALA A 42 6.05 -2.03 -1.34
CA ALA A 42 6.88 -1.90 -0.15
C ALA A 42 6.23 -0.92 0.83
N ILE A 43 6.44 -1.10 2.12
CA ILE A 43 5.78 -0.30 3.17
C ILE A 43 6.85 0.32 4.05
N THR A 44 6.86 1.65 4.13
CA THR A 44 7.80 2.40 4.97
C THR A 44 7.43 2.35 6.44
N ASP A 45 8.34 2.79 7.32
CA ASP A 45 8.04 2.95 8.76
C ASP A 45 7.03 4.07 9.04
N ARG A 46 6.73 4.90 8.02
CA ARG A 46 5.68 5.93 8.07
C ARG A 46 4.34 5.45 7.51
N TRP A 47 4.18 4.13 7.28
CA TRP A 47 2.96 3.54 6.72
C TRP A 47 2.66 3.94 5.27
N GLU A 48 3.63 4.54 4.60
CA GLU A 48 3.51 4.86 3.17
C GLU A 48 3.68 3.60 2.34
N LEU A 49 2.87 3.45 1.31
CA LEU A 49 3.03 2.38 0.32
C LEU A 49 3.86 2.90 -0.86
N LEU A 50 4.85 2.11 -1.27
CA LEU A 50 5.68 2.40 -2.43
C LEU A 50 5.46 1.33 -3.49
N PHE A 51 5.27 1.73 -4.73
CA PHE A 51 5.17 0.81 -5.86
C PHE A 51 5.72 1.43 -7.15
N ASP A 52 6.12 0.57 -8.08
CA ASP A 52 6.47 0.97 -9.43
C ASP A 52 5.38 0.59 -10.44
N THR A 53 5.34 1.30 -11.52
CA THR A 53 4.50 1.01 -12.69
C THR A 53 5.09 1.71 -13.91
N VAL A 54 4.40 1.62 -15.05
CA VAL A 54 4.77 2.35 -16.27
C VAL A 54 3.73 3.40 -16.59
N THR A 55 4.15 4.49 -17.23
CA THR A 55 3.27 5.63 -17.56
C THR A 55 2.10 5.25 -18.46
N GLN A 56 2.21 4.15 -19.23
CA GLN A 56 1.14 3.64 -20.07
C GLN A 56 0.08 2.85 -19.29
N SER A 57 0.32 2.50 -18.03
CA SER A 57 -0.64 1.73 -17.23
C SER A 57 -1.89 2.55 -16.90
N ARG A 58 -3.04 1.86 -16.81
CA ARG A 58 -4.31 2.50 -16.42
C ARG A 58 -4.22 3.15 -15.04
N LYS A 59 -3.58 2.47 -14.07
CA LYS A 59 -3.42 3.00 -12.72
C LYS A 59 -2.63 4.32 -12.70
N HIS A 60 -1.54 4.41 -13.47
CA HIS A 60 -0.77 5.66 -13.58
C HIS A 60 -1.66 6.80 -14.12
N GLN A 61 -2.36 6.54 -15.23
CA GLN A 61 -3.24 7.54 -15.86
C GLN A 61 -4.36 7.98 -14.92
N ASN A 62 -4.92 7.03 -14.14
CA ASN A 62 -5.93 7.33 -13.14
C ASN A 62 -5.38 8.22 -12.03
N LEU A 63 -4.24 7.85 -11.44
CA LEU A 63 -3.63 8.54 -10.30
C LEU A 63 -3.15 9.95 -10.64
N VAL A 64 -2.69 10.18 -11.88
CA VAL A 64 -2.37 11.55 -12.36
C VAL A 64 -3.60 12.46 -12.34
N LYS A 65 -4.79 11.93 -12.59
CA LYS A 65 -6.06 12.70 -12.61
C LYS A 65 -6.75 12.74 -11.27
N ASN A 66 -6.73 11.65 -10.52
CA ASN A 66 -7.31 11.53 -9.19
C ASN A 66 -6.36 10.75 -8.29
N PRO A 67 -5.62 11.42 -7.40
CA PRO A 67 -4.60 10.77 -6.59
C PRO A 67 -5.16 9.93 -5.43
N ARG A 68 -6.47 9.92 -5.22
CA ARG A 68 -7.10 9.05 -4.22
C ARG A 68 -7.04 7.60 -4.67
N VAL A 69 -6.57 6.74 -3.78
CA VAL A 69 -6.31 5.34 -4.06
C VAL A 69 -6.65 4.49 -2.85
N ALA A 70 -7.09 3.27 -3.09
CA ALA A 70 -7.34 2.29 -2.04
C ALA A 70 -6.59 0.99 -2.31
N PHE A 71 -6.30 0.25 -1.23
CA PHE A 71 -5.64 -1.05 -1.30
C PHE A 71 -6.34 -2.05 -0.39
N VAL A 72 -6.30 -3.30 -0.81
CA VAL A 72 -6.53 -4.46 0.06
C VAL A 72 -5.22 -5.22 0.18
N ILE A 73 -4.77 -5.45 1.41
CA ILE A 73 -3.51 -6.12 1.74
C ILE A 73 -3.81 -7.34 2.62
N GLY A 74 -3.42 -8.52 2.14
CA GLY A 74 -3.73 -9.78 2.81
C GLY A 74 -5.15 -10.28 2.57
N SER A 75 -5.29 -11.58 2.59
CA SER A 75 -6.58 -12.28 2.46
C SER A 75 -6.57 -13.64 3.15
N GLU A 76 -5.41 -14.11 3.61
CA GLU A 76 -5.28 -15.41 4.22
C GLU A 76 -5.90 -15.43 5.63
N HIS A 77 -6.55 -16.53 5.96
CA HIS A 77 -7.20 -16.75 7.25
C HIS A 77 -8.18 -15.63 7.61
N GLU A 78 -8.93 -15.11 6.64
CA GLU A 78 -9.92 -14.04 6.82
C GLU A 78 -9.36 -12.79 7.52
N ARG A 79 -8.05 -12.53 7.36
CA ARG A 79 -7.36 -11.34 7.86
C ARG A 79 -7.04 -10.41 6.71
N THR A 80 -7.52 -9.19 6.80
CA THR A 80 -7.32 -8.20 5.73
C THR A 80 -7.02 -6.82 6.30
N VAL A 81 -6.24 -6.05 5.55
CA VAL A 81 -6.11 -4.61 5.74
C VAL A 81 -6.73 -3.91 4.55
N GLN A 82 -7.66 -3.00 4.82
CA GLN A 82 -8.09 -1.98 3.86
C GLN A 82 -7.30 -0.72 4.14
N TYR A 83 -6.81 -0.09 3.11
CA TYR A 83 -5.96 1.09 3.19
C TYR A 83 -6.43 2.11 2.16
N GLU A 84 -6.67 3.34 2.60
CA GLU A 84 -6.94 4.48 1.72
C GLU A 84 -5.83 5.51 1.85
N GLY A 85 -5.50 6.17 0.75
CA GLY A 85 -4.44 7.16 0.76
C GLY A 85 -4.44 8.09 -0.43
N ILE A 86 -3.47 9.00 -0.41
CA ILE A 86 -3.18 9.94 -1.49
C ILE A 86 -1.87 9.57 -2.13
N ALA A 87 -1.92 9.29 -3.43
CA ALA A 87 -0.75 8.94 -4.23
C ALA A 87 -0.03 10.20 -4.73
N GLU A 88 1.29 10.16 -4.73
CA GLU A 88 2.15 11.20 -5.28
C GLU A 88 3.37 10.58 -5.96
N VAL A 89 3.87 11.24 -6.99
CA VAL A 89 5.16 10.90 -7.58
C VAL A 89 6.26 11.58 -6.73
N PRO A 90 7.24 10.82 -6.22
CA PRO A 90 8.34 11.40 -5.46
C PRO A 90 9.09 12.45 -6.28
N THR A 91 9.57 13.49 -5.61
CA THR A 91 10.47 14.47 -6.25
C THR A 91 11.80 13.82 -6.64
N GLU A 92 12.57 14.47 -7.51
CA GLU A 92 13.91 13.99 -7.89
C GLU A 92 14.84 13.78 -6.67
N ALA A 93 14.71 14.63 -5.66
CA ALA A 93 15.48 14.52 -4.42
C ALA A 93 15.08 13.34 -3.55
N GLU A 94 13.80 12.97 -3.57
CA GLU A 94 13.23 11.85 -2.78
C GLU A 94 13.40 10.49 -3.48
N LEU A 95 13.46 10.49 -4.81
CA LEU A 95 13.43 9.28 -5.62
C LEU A 95 14.51 8.24 -5.24
N PRO A 96 15.78 8.61 -5.00
CA PRO A 96 16.79 7.62 -4.59
C PRO A 96 16.44 6.89 -3.30
N GLY A 97 15.88 7.58 -2.31
CA GLY A 97 15.45 6.98 -1.05
C GLY A 97 14.24 6.05 -1.23
N VAL A 98 13.29 6.44 -2.07
CA VAL A 98 12.12 5.61 -2.43
C VAL A 98 12.57 4.33 -3.14
N GLN A 99 13.46 4.44 -4.12
CA GLN A 99 14.00 3.29 -4.84
C GLN A 99 14.78 2.37 -3.91
N ALA A 100 15.65 2.90 -3.06
CA ALA A 100 16.42 2.11 -2.12
C ALA A 100 15.51 1.28 -1.20
N HIS A 101 14.47 1.91 -0.63
CA HIS A 101 13.50 1.23 0.22
C HIS A 101 12.71 0.16 -0.54
N TYR A 102 12.28 0.45 -1.78
CA TYR A 102 11.58 -0.50 -2.62
C TYR A 102 12.47 -1.70 -2.99
N PHE A 103 13.76 -1.48 -3.28
CA PHE A 103 14.71 -2.53 -3.64
C PHE A 103 15.11 -3.42 -2.46
N GLU A 104 15.03 -2.94 -1.23
CA GLU A 104 15.19 -3.79 -0.03
C GLU A 104 14.11 -4.89 0.02
N ARG A 105 12.90 -4.56 -0.41
CA ARG A 105 11.79 -5.52 -0.46
C ARG A 105 11.80 -6.35 -1.75
N TYR A 106 12.14 -5.72 -2.87
CA TYR A 106 12.15 -6.33 -4.21
C TYR A 106 13.52 -6.16 -4.85
N CYS A 107 14.40 -7.12 -4.58
CA CYS A 107 15.79 -7.09 -5.07
C CYS A 107 15.93 -7.17 -6.59
N ASP A 108 14.88 -7.57 -7.30
CA ASP A 108 14.77 -7.54 -8.76
C ASP A 108 14.34 -6.16 -9.32
N GLY A 109 13.97 -5.23 -8.44
CA GLY A 109 13.55 -3.88 -8.81
C GLY A 109 14.53 -3.14 -9.73
N PRO A 110 15.86 -3.17 -9.47
CA PRO A 110 16.83 -2.53 -10.35
C PRO A 110 16.80 -3.01 -11.81
N THR A 111 16.36 -4.22 -12.09
CA THR A 111 16.26 -4.74 -13.45
C THR A 111 15.23 -4.00 -14.30
N ARG A 112 14.26 -3.35 -13.66
CA ARG A 112 13.20 -2.59 -14.33
C ARG A 112 13.57 -1.13 -14.62
N LEU A 113 14.70 -0.64 -14.10
CA LEU A 113 15.15 0.75 -14.31
C LEU A 113 15.32 1.12 -15.79
N THR A 114 15.52 0.15 -16.66
CA THR A 114 15.63 0.33 -18.10
C THR A 114 14.29 0.28 -18.84
N TRP A 115 13.19 0.01 -18.15
CA TRP A 115 11.88 -0.06 -18.76
C TRP A 115 11.40 1.34 -19.19
N PRO A 116 10.95 1.52 -20.43
CA PRO A 116 10.42 2.79 -20.90
C PRO A 116 9.22 3.23 -20.03
N GLY A 117 9.27 4.45 -19.55
CA GLY A 117 8.17 5.04 -18.78
C GLY A 117 8.02 4.52 -17.36
N LEU A 118 9.03 3.85 -16.79
CA LEU A 118 9.00 3.45 -15.39
C LEU A 118 8.80 4.65 -14.48
N VAL A 119 7.90 4.54 -13.54
CA VAL A 119 7.57 5.58 -12.55
C VAL A 119 7.31 4.94 -11.18
N TYR A 120 7.77 5.62 -10.13
CA TYR A 120 7.51 5.25 -8.74
C TYR A 120 6.40 6.12 -8.17
N TRP A 121 5.55 5.51 -7.36
CA TRP A 121 4.51 6.18 -6.62
C TRP A 121 4.70 5.95 -5.12
N ARG A 122 4.45 6.99 -4.33
CA ARG A 122 4.33 6.93 -2.89
C ARG A 122 2.89 7.25 -2.51
N VAL A 123 2.32 6.49 -1.59
CA VAL A 123 0.95 6.71 -1.09
C VAL A 123 1.01 7.01 0.39
N ARG A 124 0.49 8.17 0.78
CA ARG A 124 0.35 8.56 2.19
C ARG A 124 -0.99 8.06 2.72
N PRO A 125 -1.03 7.37 3.88
CA PRO A 125 -2.26 6.85 4.44
C PRO A 125 -3.19 7.97 4.91
N THR A 126 -4.47 7.81 4.62
CA THR A 126 -5.55 8.66 5.17
C THR A 126 -6.48 7.87 6.06
N TRP A 127 -6.57 6.55 5.85
CA TRP A 127 -7.38 5.65 6.65
C TRP A 127 -6.89 4.22 6.49
N ILE A 128 -6.88 3.47 7.60
CA ILE A 128 -6.52 2.05 7.62
C ILE A 128 -7.54 1.30 8.46
N ARG A 129 -7.96 0.14 7.98
CA ARG A 129 -8.81 -0.80 8.71
C ARG A 129 -8.19 -2.19 8.68
N TYR A 130 -7.99 -2.79 9.84
CA TYR A 130 -7.67 -4.21 9.99
C TYR A 130 -8.92 -5.00 10.38
N SER A 131 -9.11 -6.14 9.77
CA SER A 131 -10.18 -7.08 10.12
C SER A 131 -9.61 -8.48 10.27
N ASN A 132 -10.06 -9.19 11.30
CA ASN A 132 -9.82 -10.61 11.48
C ASN A 132 -11.17 -11.29 11.80
N PHE A 133 -11.70 -12.01 10.85
CA PHE A 133 -12.96 -12.72 10.97
C PHE A 133 -12.78 -14.20 11.32
N ASN A 134 -11.54 -14.66 11.45
CA ASN A 134 -11.19 -16.02 11.83
C ASN A 134 -11.15 -16.23 13.37
N VAL A 135 -11.61 -15.27 14.13
CA VAL A 135 -11.66 -15.30 15.59
C VAL A 135 -13.04 -14.91 16.11
N ASP A 136 -13.38 -15.37 17.31
CA ASP A 136 -14.62 -15.00 18.00
C ASP A 136 -14.30 -14.45 19.40
N PRO A 137 -14.69 -13.20 19.72
CA PRO A 137 -15.37 -12.25 18.84
C PRO A 137 -14.46 -11.75 17.70
N ARG A 138 -15.07 -11.39 16.57
CA ARG A 138 -14.35 -10.80 15.41
C ARG A 138 -13.61 -9.52 15.81
N ILE A 139 -12.43 -9.33 15.26
CA ILE A 139 -11.64 -8.13 15.50
C ILE A 139 -11.77 -7.19 14.31
N VAL A 140 -12.13 -5.94 14.59
CA VAL A 140 -12.12 -4.83 13.62
C VAL A 140 -11.50 -3.62 14.30
N GLN A 141 -10.49 -3.05 13.66
CA GLN A 141 -9.78 -1.85 14.12
C GLN A 141 -9.70 -0.85 12.98
N GLU A 142 -9.98 0.41 13.27
CA GLU A 142 -9.94 1.49 12.28
C GLU A 142 -9.13 2.67 12.82
N TRP A 143 -8.37 3.31 11.94
CA TRP A 143 -7.57 4.49 12.24
C TRP A 143 -7.67 5.50 11.10
N ASP A 144 -7.97 6.72 11.45
CA ASP A 144 -7.94 7.86 10.54
C ASP A 144 -6.52 8.45 10.42
N ALA A 145 -6.35 9.44 9.56
CA ALA A 145 -5.07 10.09 9.34
C ALA A 145 -4.46 10.67 10.64
N ALA A 146 -5.29 11.22 11.53
CA ALA A 146 -4.84 11.80 12.79
C ALA A 146 -4.30 10.73 13.73
N ALA A 147 -4.98 9.59 13.84
CA ALA A 147 -4.53 8.45 14.63
C ALA A 147 -3.23 7.85 14.07
N ILE A 148 -3.16 7.66 12.75
CA ILE A 148 -1.96 7.12 12.07
C ILE A 148 -0.75 8.03 12.29
N ALA A 149 -0.93 9.35 12.26
CA ALA A 149 0.13 10.32 12.49
C ALA A 149 0.77 10.24 13.89
N THR A 150 0.10 9.61 14.85
CA THR A 150 0.64 9.37 16.21
C THR A 150 1.56 8.15 16.27
N TRP A 151 1.56 7.30 15.26
CA TRP A 151 2.43 6.12 15.22
C TRP A 151 3.86 6.54 14.84
N LYS A 152 4.79 6.21 15.73
CA LYS A 152 6.22 6.52 15.54
C LYS A 152 7.05 5.25 15.65
#